data_9b1f6345f6f1218c01fbb2b69abff57d
#
_entry.id   9b1f6345f6f1218c01fbb2b69abff57d
#
_cell.length_a   1.000
_cell.length_b   1.000
_cell.length_c   1.000
_cell.angle_alpha   90.00
_cell.angle_beta   90.00
_cell.angle_gamma   90.00
#
_symmetry.space_group_name_H-M   'P 1'
#
loop_
_entity.id
_entity.type
_entity.pdbx_description
1 polymer ?
#
loop_
_entity_poly.entity_id
_entity_poly.type
_entity_poly.pdbx_seq_one_letter_code
_entity_poly.pdbx_strand_id
1 'polypeptide(L)'
;ANGGEKLLGNASSIKRRPDGRVYISGQMQRHVLFSAIDRLNNADEAKGDTFVSNGDGITDKIESDLRADMGGFMHPSKGDYSGRRTAPLSVTPAVAMKESEVGRDLLMRLRVNTEGENANEQAIATREFSQGDIMRMNFFLDITSLSISKAYRYENSFNVATVYYKHATEAERKRRAELYLNATRLMNDYANQARNAVCGEPQQVIIVFDTILSRKAARYFEAGEIERANILKELDERKAQYFIGDDTTENSVLKAYNEALEFLKSNELYTCDSDDSEVRSFDDVYVNDQNLSLIHISEP
;
A
#
# COMPACT_ATOMS: atom_id res chain seq x y z
N ALA A 1 1.45 10.84 15.18
CA ALA A 1 2.16 11.20 13.94
C ALA A 1 3.44 11.96 14.26
N ASN A 2 4.47 11.76 13.45
CA ASN A 2 5.75 12.46 13.57
C ASN A 2 5.85 13.57 12.52
N GLY A 3 6.65 14.59 12.78
CA GLY A 3 6.82 15.74 11.88
C GLY A 3 7.14 15.31 10.44
N GLY A 4 6.42 15.85 9.47
CA GLY A 4 6.49 15.43 8.07
C GLY A 4 6.76 16.53 7.06
N GLU A 5 6.75 17.80 7.45
CA GLU A 5 7.06 18.92 6.55
C GLU A 5 8.24 19.71 7.07
N LYS A 6 9.16 20.08 6.17
CA LYS A 6 10.23 21.03 6.49
C LYS A 6 9.65 22.43 6.39
N LEU A 7 9.71 23.17 7.48
CA LEU A 7 9.53 24.63 7.52
C LEU A 7 10.85 25.32 7.19
N LEU A 8 10.80 26.62 7.00
CA LEU A 8 12.00 27.45 6.80
C LEU A 8 13.00 27.19 7.96
N GLY A 9 14.24 26.89 7.60
CA GLY A 9 15.29 26.49 8.54
C GLY A 9 15.22 25.01 8.93
N ASN A 10 15.59 24.70 10.17
CA ASN A 10 15.64 23.33 10.71
C ASN A 10 14.37 22.89 11.45
N ALA A 11 13.26 23.61 11.25
CA ALA A 11 11.98 23.27 11.86
C ALA A 11 11.21 22.26 10.99
N SER A 12 10.42 21.39 11.63
CA SER A 12 9.48 20.53 10.95
C SER A 12 8.13 20.54 11.67
N SER A 13 7.06 20.61 10.91
CA SER A 13 5.68 20.55 11.41
C SER A 13 5.00 19.25 11.05
N ILE A 14 3.97 18.93 11.82
CA ILE A 14 3.06 17.82 11.54
C ILE A 14 2.03 18.25 10.50
N LYS A 15 1.70 17.36 9.58
CA LYS A 15 0.62 17.56 8.62
C LYS A 15 -0.72 17.53 9.32
N ARG A 16 -1.52 18.60 9.16
CA ARG A 16 -2.87 18.71 9.70
C ARG A 16 -3.89 18.96 8.61
N ARG A 17 -5.08 18.44 8.79
CA ARG A 17 -6.26 18.79 8.00
C ARG A 17 -6.83 20.12 8.50
N PRO A 18 -7.70 20.79 7.71
CA PRO A 18 -8.37 22.02 8.14
C PRO A 18 -9.18 21.88 9.43
N ASP A 19 -9.63 20.66 9.76
CA ASP A 19 -10.38 20.32 10.98
C ASP A 19 -9.48 20.04 12.21
N GLY A 20 -8.19 20.36 12.15
CA GLY A 20 -7.22 20.19 13.24
C GLY A 20 -6.68 18.76 13.39
N ARG A 21 -7.26 17.76 12.73
CA ARG A 21 -6.80 16.37 12.82
C ARG A 21 -5.47 16.19 12.12
N VAL A 22 -4.51 15.56 12.77
CA VAL A 22 -3.24 15.18 12.15
C VAL A 22 -3.45 14.01 11.19
N TYR A 23 -2.60 13.95 10.17
CA TYR A 23 -2.64 12.82 9.23
C TYR A 23 -1.23 12.40 8.78
N ILE A 24 -1.13 11.13 8.41
CA ILE A 24 0.03 10.58 7.71
C ILE A 24 -0.39 10.40 6.25
N SER A 25 0.40 10.90 5.30
CA SER A 25 0.05 10.85 3.88
C SER A 25 -0.09 9.42 3.37
N GLY A 26 -0.92 9.21 2.35
CA GLY A 26 -1.06 7.92 1.69
C GLY A 26 0.26 7.42 1.09
N GLN A 27 1.12 8.33 0.64
CA GLN A 27 2.46 7.98 0.16
C GLN A 27 3.33 7.37 1.27
N MET A 28 3.32 7.95 2.47
CA MET A 28 4.03 7.38 3.63
C MET A 28 3.42 6.04 4.04
N GLN A 29 2.09 5.92 4.09
CA GLN A 29 1.41 4.66 4.38
C GLN A 29 1.83 3.56 3.41
N ARG A 30 1.89 3.90 2.14
CA ARG A 30 2.34 2.99 1.09
C ARG A 30 3.80 2.58 1.26
N HIS A 31 4.67 3.53 1.61
CA HIS A 31 6.07 3.24 1.89
C HIS A 31 6.21 2.26 3.07
N VAL A 32 5.52 2.50 4.17
CA VAL A 32 5.56 1.63 5.37
C VAL A 32 4.99 0.25 5.08
N LEU A 33 3.92 0.17 4.28
CA LEU A 33 3.34 -1.10 3.87
C LEU A 33 4.33 -1.92 3.03
N PHE A 34 5.00 -1.31 2.05
CA PHE A 34 6.01 -2.01 1.25
C PHE A 34 7.24 -2.41 2.08
N SER A 35 7.62 -1.62 3.07
CA SER A 35 8.67 -2.01 4.03
C SER A 35 8.27 -3.25 4.85
N ALA A 36 7.00 -3.36 5.24
CA ALA A 36 6.48 -4.55 5.91
C ALA A 36 6.42 -5.76 4.95
N ILE A 37 5.96 -5.57 3.71
CA ILE A 37 5.97 -6.62 2.67
C ILE A 37 7.38 -7.13 2.42
N ASP A 38 8.37 -6.23 2.32
CA ASP A 38 9.78 -6.61 2.10
C ASP A 38 10.32 -7.50 3.22
N ARG A 39 10.07 -7.12 4.48
CA ARG A 39 10.49 -7.94 5.63
C ARG A 39 9.83 -9.30 5.63
N LEU A 40 8.53 -9.39 5.36
CA LEU A 40 7.79 -10.65 5.28
C LEU A 40 8.26 -11.50 4.10
N ASN A 41 8.45 -10.90 2.95
CA ASN A 41 8.95 -11.59 1.76
C ASN A 41 10.36 -12.16 1.98
N ASN A 42 11.25 -11.40 2.61
CA ASN A 42 12.61 -11.86 2.89
C ASN A 42 12.68 -13.00 3.93
N ALA A 43 11.68 -13.11 4.78
CA ALA A 43 11.55 -14.20 5.75
C ALA A 43 10.83 -15.44 5.19
N ASP A 44 10.24 -15.35 4.00
CA ASP A 44 9.46 -16.42 3.38
C ASP A 44 10.36 -17.33 2.53
N GLU A 45 10.41 -18.61 2.85
CA GLU A 45 11.18 -19.60 2.08
C GLU A 45 10.64 -19.78 0.64
N ALA A 46 9.35 -19.50 0.43
CA ALA A 46 8.70 -19.60 -0.86
C ALA A 46 8.86 -18.36 -1.77
N LYS A 47 9.66 -17.38 -1.35
CA LYS A 47 9.81 -16.10 -2.08
C LYS A 47 10.37 -16.24 -3.51
N GLY A 48 11.13 -17.31 -3.80
CA GLY A 48 11.82 -17.46 -5.08
C GLY A 48 12.69 -16.23 -5.39
N ASP A 49 12.57 -15.70 -6.60
CA ASP A 49 13.30 -14.53 -7.06
C ASP A 49 12.58 -13.20 -6.78
N THR A 50 11.49 -13.22 -6.00
CA THR A 50 10.73 -12.00 -5.72
C THR A 50 11.45 -11.09 -4.73
N PHE A 51 11.32 -9.80 -4.95
CA PHE A 51 11.90 -8.74 -4.12
C PHE A 51 10.99 -7.51 -4.07
N VAL A 52 11.33 -6.55 -3.25
CA VAL A 52 10.66 -5.23 -3.19
C VAL A 52 11.69 -4.16 -3.49
N SER A 53 11.56 -3.45 -4.61
CA SER A 53 12.44 -2.33 -4.94
C SER A 53 12.32 -1.20 -3.91
N ASN A 54 13.36 -0.38 -3.75
CA ASN A 54 13.39 0.67 -2.71
C ASN A 54 12.62 1.90 -3.14
N GLY A 55 11.89 2.06 -4.03
CA GLY A 55 11.06 3.22 -4.39
C GLY A 55 11.77 4.36 -5.15
N ASP A 56 13.09 4.42 -5.12
CA ASP A 56 13.88 5.37 -5.89
C ASP A 56 14.23 4.82 -7.29
N GLY A 57 14.19 3.49 -7.45
CA GLY A 57 14.37 2.78 -8.71
C GLY A 57 13.34 1.66 -8.81
N ILE A 58 12.13 1.99 -9.27
CA ILE A 58 11.08 1.00 -9.51
C ILE A 58 11.35 0.34 -10.86
N THR A 59 11.31 -0.98 -10.90
CA THR A 59 11.44 -1.75 -12.14
C THR A 59 10.07 -1.86 -12.84
N ASP A 60 10.08 -2.38 -14.05
CA ASP A 60 8.87 -2.78 -14.79
C ASP A 60 8.59 -4.30 -14.67
N LYS A 61 9.44 -5.03 -13.94
CA LYS A 61 9.36 -6.50 -13.77
C LYS A 61 8.25 -6.91 -12.82
N ILE A 62 7.02 -6.96 -13.32
CA ILE A 62 5.83 -7.38 -12.56
C ILE A 62 5.99 -8.80 -12.00
N GLU A 63 6.69 -9.67 -12.72
CA GLU A 63 6.94 -11.05 -12.33
C GLU A 63 7.76 -11.21 -11.06
N SER A 64 8.67 -10.29 -10.76
CA SER A 64 9.62 -10.41 -9.65
C SER A 64 9.58 -9.26 -8.66
N ASP A 65 9.31 -8.02 -9.07
CA ASP A 65 9.25 -6.86 -8.18
C ASP A 65 7.84 -6.64 -7.64
N LEU A 66 7.64 -6.99 -6.37
CA LEU A 66 6.34 -6.83 -5.68
C LEU A 66 5.89 -5.36 -5.61
N ARG A 67 6.83 -4.40 -5.61
CA ARG A 67 6.49 -2.97 -5.65
C ARG A 67 6.01 -2.56 -7.04
N ALA A 68 6.63 -3.05 -8.09
CA ALA A 68 6.18 -2.81 -9.46
C ALA A 68 4.79 -3.43 -9.68
N ASP A 69 4.57 -4.66 -9.23
CA ASP A 69 3.29 -5.34 -9.36
C ASP A 69 2.16 -4.62 -8.61
N MET A 70 2.25 -4.53 -7.29
CA MET A 70 1.17 -3.96 -6.47
C MET A 70 1.12 -2.44 -6.53
N GLY A 71 2.28 -1.82 -6.64
CA GLY A 71 2.47 -0.39 -6.54
C GLY A 71 2.31 0.35 -7.86
N GLY A 72 2.35 -0.35 -8.97
CA GLY A 72 2.38 0.26 -10.30
C GLY A 72 3.64 1.08 -10.55
N PHE A 73 3.83 1.47 -11.78
CA PHE A 73 4.96 2.28 -12.23
C PHE A 73 4.58 3.17 -13.40
N MET A 74 5.43 4.16 -13.65
CA MET A 74 5.44 4.96 -14.87
C MET A 74 6.84 4.85 -15.44
N HIS A 75 6.96 4.33 -16.65
CA HIS A 75 8.22 4.19 -17.37
C HIS A 75 8.26 5.23 -18.50
N PRO A 76 8.89 6.41 -18.29
CA PRO A 76 9.06 7.37 -19.37
C PRO A 76 10.17 6.87 -20.28
N SER A 77 9.83 6.37 -21.47
CA SER A 77 10.82 6.07 -22.49
C SER A 77 11.02 7.27 -23.41
N LYS A 78 12.25 7.41 -23.95
CA LYS A 78 12.51 8.32 -25.06
C LYS A 78 12.03 7.63 -26.34
N GLY A 79 10.89 8.06 -26.89
CA GLY A 79 10.31 7.50 -28.10
C GLY A 79 8.79 7.41 -28.01
N ASP A 80 8.19 6.61 -28.87
CA ASP A 80 6.74 6.50 -29.02
C ASP A 80 6.06 5.69 -27.90
N TYR A 81 6.82 5.19 -26.91
CA TYR A 81 6.32 4.35 -25.83
C TYR A 81 6.47 4.98 -24.45
N SER A 82 5.35 5.12 -23.77
CA SER A 82 5.28 5.47 -22.35
C SER A 82 4.51 4.38 -21.61
N GLY A 83 5.23 3.42 -21.01
CA GLY A 83 4.64 2.34 -20.21
C GLY A 83 4.12 2.85 -18.87
N ARG A 84 2.88 2.51 -18.54
CA ARG A 84 2.27 2.83 -17.26
C ARG A 84 1.50 1.63 -16.73
N ARG A 85 1.76 1.24 -15.48
CA ARG A 85 0.95 0.29 -14.75
C ARG A 85 0.17 0.99 -13.65
N THR A 86 -1.15 0.94 -13.72
CA THR A 86 -2.01 1.40 -12.62
C THR A 86 -1.80 0.51 -11.40
N ALA A 87 -1.67 1.10 -10.23
CA ALA A 87 -1.44 0.37 -8.99
C ALA A 87 -2.66 -0.47 -8.60
N PRO A 88 -2.57 -1.80 -8.49
CA PRO A 88 -3.59 -2.62 -7.85
C PRO A 88 -3.84 -2.22 -6.39
N LEU A 89 -2.80 -1.76 -5.71
CA LEU A 89 -2.84 -1.28 -4.33
C LEU A 89 -3.27 0.19 -4.27
N SER A 90 -4.34 0.46 -3.55
CA SER A 90 -4.75 1.82 -3.18
C SER A 90 -4.72 1.98 -1.66
N VAL A 91 -4.25 3.13 -1.19
CA VAL A 91 -4.20 3.45 0.25
C VAL A 91 -4.77 4.83 0.51
N THR A 92 -5.42 5.01 1.66
CA THR A 92 -5.82 6.34 2.12
C THR A 92 -4.76 6.93 3.05
N PRO A 93 -4.72 8.26 3.24
CA PRO A 93 -4.02 8.81 4.39
C PRO A 93 -4.54 8.18 5.69
N ALA A 94 -3.64 7.97 6.67
CA ALA A 94 -4.06 7.70 8.03
C ALA A 94 -4.46 9.02 8.68
N VAL A 95 -5.68 9.12 9.16
CA VAL A 95 -6.25 10.35 9.74
C VAL A 95 -6.64 10.10 11.19
N ALA A 96 -6.24 10.98 12.10
CA ALA A 96 -6.65 10.90 13.49
C ALA A 96 -8.17 10.92 13.64
N MET A 97 -8.71 10.10 14.55
CA MET A 97 -10.15 9.99 14.78
C MET A 97 -10.72 11.23 15.45
N LYS A 98 -9.89 12.00 16.16
CA LYS A 98 -10.24 13.24 16.85
C LYS A 98 -9.23 14.32 16.54
N GLU A 99 -9.53 15.56 16.91
CA GLU A 99 -8.55 16.63 16.90
C GLU A 99 -7.34 16.25 17.78
N SER A 100 -6.14 16.51 17.27
CA SER A 100 -4.89 16.03 17.87
C SER A 100 -4.21 17.11 18.69
N GLU A 101 -3.75 16.75 19.86
CA GLU A 101 -2.82 17.56 20.63
C GLU A 101 -1.42 17.44 20.00
N VAL A 102 -0.77 18.57 19.79
CA VAL A 102 0.55 18.63 19.17
C VAL A 102 1.55 19.27 20.11
N GLY A 103 2.53 18.48 20.52
CA GLY A 103 3.69 18.94 21.26
C GLY A 103 4.82 19.41 20.34
N ARG A 104 5.76 20.13 20.93
CA ARG A 104 6.99 20.58 20.26
C ARG A 104 8.20 20.18 21.06
N ASP A 105 9.17 19.56 20.39
CA ASP A 105 10.48 19.26 20.95
C ASP A 105 11.52 20.21 20.37
N LEU A 106 12.36 20.72 21.27
CA LEU A 106 13.55 21.45 20.90
C LEU A 106 14.74 20.47 20.87
N LEU A 107 15.34 20.33 19.69
CA LEU A 107 16.49 19.48 19.48
C LEU A 107 17.74 20.34 19.34
N MET A 108 18.69 20.13 20.22
CA MET A 108 20.02 20.71 20.12
C MET A 108 21.01 19.63 19.69
N ARG A 109 21.78 19.91 18.67
CA ARG A 109 22.89 19.06 18.24
C ARG A 109 24.17 19.87 18.31
N LEU A 110 25.09 19.42 19.14
CA LEU A 110 26.42 19.95 19.20
C LEU A 110 27.29 19.15 18.21
N ARG A 111 27.95 19.84 17.31
CA ARG A 111 29.02 19.27 16.51
C ARG A 111 30.33 19.69 17.17
N VAL A 112 31.04 18.75 17.74
CA VAL A 112 32.41 18.98 18.26
C VAL A 112 33.37 18.73 17.10
N ASN A 113 33.97 19.78 16.57
CA ASN A 113 35.10 19.64 15.66
C ASN A 113 36.36 19.55 16.52
N THR A 114 37.12 18.48 16.34
CA THR A 114 38.40 18.26 17.06
C THR A 114 39.56 19.05 16.47
N GLU A 115 39.40 19.70 15.34
CA GLU A 115 40.46 20.49 14.66
C GLU A 115 39.86 21.82 14.15
N GLY A 116 40.31 22.94 14.73
CA GLY A 116 40.06 24.30 14.25
C GLY A 116 39.44 25.26 15.28
N GLU A 117 39.64 26.57 15.05
CA GLU A 117 39.27 27.67 15.98
C GLU A 117 37.74 27.88 16.14
N ASN A 118 36.87 27.19 15.43
CA ASN A 118 35.39 27.24 15.57
C ASN A 118 34.82 25.91 16.13
N ALA A 119 35.17 25.62 17.37
CA ALA A 119 34.96 24.30 17.97
C ALA A 119 33.52 23.92 18.27
N ASN A 120 32.54 24.83 18.22
CA ASN A 120 31.15 24.53 18.66
C ASN A 120 30.11 25.14 17.71
N GLU A 121 29.75 24.43 16.67
CA GLU A 121 28.52 24.76 15.92
C GLU A 121 27.31 24.12 16.60
N GLN A 122 26.40 24.96 17.10
CA GLN A 122 25.11 24.51 17.63
C GLN A 122 24.07 24.56 16.53
N ALA A 123 23.50 23.39 16.20
CA ALA A 123 22.31 23.33 15.37
C ALA A 123 21.09 23.15 16.27
N ILE A 124 20.20 24.13 16.26
CA ILE A 124 18.91 24.08 16.97
C ILE A 124 17.83 23.75 15.94
N ALA A 125 17.03 22.73 16.22
CA ALA A 125 15.87 22.37 15.41
C ALA A 125 14.64 22.19 16.29
N THR A 126 13.51 22.75 15.87
CA THR A 126 12.22 22.54 16.53
C THR A 126 11.42 21.52 15.71
N ARG A 127 10.84 20.55 16.39
CA ARG A 127 9.99 19.55 15.77
C ARG A 127 8.67 19.41 16.50
N GLU A 128 7.60 19.24 15.73
CA GLU A 128 6.29 18.92 16.27
C GLU A 128 6.08 17.41 16.27
N PHE A 129 5.36 16.93 17.26
CA PHE A 129 4.88 15.55 17.35
C PHE A 129 3.46 15.52 17.91
N SER A 130 2.71 14.46 17.65
CA SER A 130 1.43 14.20 18.30
C SER A 130 1.51 12.92 19.11
N GLN A 131 0.84 12.90 20.24
CA GLN A 131 0.80 11.75 21.14
C GLN A 131 -0.63 11.23 21.28
N GLY A 132 -0.75 9.91 21.41
CA GLY A 132 -2.01 9.25 21.73
C GLY A 132 -3.10 9.32 20.67
N ASP A 133 -2.76 9.58 19.42
CA ASP A 133 -3.73 9.58 18.33
C ASP A 133 -4.07 8.15 17.90
N ILE A 134 -5.36 7.82 17.89
CA ILE A 134 -5.89 6.67 17.17
C ILE A 134 -6.16 7.13 15.74
N MET A 135 -5.57 6.43 14.76
CA MET A 135 -5.65 6.83 13.37
C MET A 135 -6.44 5.80 12.56
N ARG A 136 -7.34 6.28 11.72
CA ARG A 136 -8.01 5.45 10.74
C ARG A 136 -7.23 5.43 9.44
N MET A 137 -7.01 4.24 8.91
CA MET A 137 -6.38 4.01 7.62
C MET A 137 -7.12 2.92 6.84
N ASN A 138 -7.09 2.99 5.51
CA ASN A 138 -7.71 1.99 4.66
C ASN A 138 -6.75 1.58 3.56
N PHE A 139 -6.76 0.30 3.24
CA PHE A 139 -5.98 -0.33 2.19
C PHE A 139 -6.92 -1.13 1.30
N PHE A 140 -6.70 -1.07 0.01
CA PHE A 140 -7.50 -1.79 -0.99
C PHE A 140 -6.56 -2.47 -1.96
N LEU A 141 -6.76 -3.73 -2.22
CA LEU A 141 -6.03 -4.49 -3.22
C LEU A 141 -7.01 -5.00 -4.28
N ASP A 142 -6.83 -4.58 -5.51
CA ASP A 142 -7.55 -5.14 -6.65
C ASP A 142 -6.89 -6.45 -7.08
N ILE A 143 -7.51 -7.55 -6.69
CA ILE A 143 -7.02 -8.90 -7.01
C ILE A 143 -7.07 -9.17 -8.52
N THR A 144 -7.98 -8.53 -9.27
CA THR A 144 -8.09 -8.75 -10.72
C THR A 144 -6.86 -8.28 -11.48
N SER A 145 -6.20 -7.23 -10.97
CA SER A 145 -5.00 -6.64 -11.55
C SER A 145 -3.71 -7.16 -10.92
N LEU A 146 -3.79 -7.94 -9.83
CA LEU A 146 -2.61 -8.46 -9.13
C LEU A 146 -1.89 -9.48 -10.01
N SER A 147 -0.64 -9.18 -10.40
CA SER A 147 0.18 -10.00 -11.30
C SER A 147 -0.45 -10.27 -12.67
N ILE A 148 -1.37 -9.42 -13.08
CA ILE A 148 -2.01 -9.47 -14.38
C ILE A 148 -1.87 -8.09 -15.03
N SER A 149 -1.51 -8.07 -16.30
CA SER A 149 -1.52 -6.86 -17.10
C SER A 149 -2.49 -6.98 -18.27
N LYS A 150 -2.91 -5.83 -18.75
CA LYS A 150 -3.90 -5.69 -19.83
C LYS A 150 -3.20 -5.09 -21.04
N ALA A 151 -3.36 -5.71 -22.18
CA ALA A 151 -2.89 -5.20 -23.46
C ALA A 151 -4.04 -5.07 -24.47
N TYR A 152 -3.84 -4.20 -25.43
CA TYR A 152 -4.79 -3.98 -26.51
C TYR A 152 -4.17 -4.42 -27.82
N ARG A 153 -4.91 -5.23 -28.58
CA ARG A 153 -4.52 -5.60 -29.94
C ARG A 153 -5.15 -4.63 -30.92
N TYR A 154 -4.32 -4.04 -31.76
CA TYR A 154 -4.77 -3.11 -32.79
C TYR A 154 -4.57 -3.74 -34.17
N GLU A 155 -5.57 -3.59 -35.05
CA GLU A 155 -5.50 -3.87 -36.48
C GLU A 155 -5.93 -2.62 -37.24
N ASN A 156 -5.09 -2.16 -38.19
CA ASN A 156 -5.34 -0.93 -38.94
C ASN A 156 -5.71 0.30 -38.06
N SER A 157 -5.04 0.46 -36.94
CA SER A 157 -5.30 1.52 -35.94
C SER A 157 -6.62 1.38 -35.15
N PHE A 158 -7.35 0.28 -35.30
CA PHE A 158 -8.54 -0.01 -34.51
C PHE A 158 -8.22 -1.05 -33.42
N ASN A 159 -8.69 -0.79 -32.21
CA ASN A 159 -8.63 -1.78 -31.14
C ASN A 159 -9.61 -2.92 -31.45
N VAL A 160 -9.08 -4.12 -31.73
CA VAL A 160 -9.87 -5.30 -32.09
C VAL A 160 -10.04 -6.28 -30.93
N ALA A 161 -9.16 -6.25 -29.93
CA ALA A 161 -9.24 -7.12 -28.76
C ALA A 161 -8.51 -6.55 -27.54
N THR A 162 -8.99 -6.95 -26.36
CA THR A 162 -8.30 -6.78 -25.09
C THR A 162 -7.79 -8.14 -24.64
N VAL A 163 -6.51 -8.23 -24.33
CA VAL A 163 -5.83 -9.45 -23.88
C VAL A 163 -5.27 -9.23 -22.48
N TYR A 164 -5.36 -10.25 -21.64
CA TYR A 164 -4.81 -10.23 -20.29
C TYR A 164 -3.66 -11.22 -20.21
N TYR A 165 -2.52 -10.77 -19.66
CA TYR A 165 -1.32 -11.57 -19.48
C TYR A 165 -1.04 -11.81 -18.02
N LYS A 166 -0.74 -13.06 -17.66
CA LYS A 166 -0.34 -13.46 -16.32
C LYS A 166 1.17 -13.34 -16.18
N HIS A 167 1.61 -12.68 -15.10
CA HIS A 167 3.02 -12.52 -14.75
C HIS A 167 3.44 -13.37 -13.55
N ALA A 168 2.50 -14.07 -12.93
CA ALA A 168 2.76 -14.99 -11.84
C ALA A 168 1.76 -16.15 -11.85
N THR A 169 2.17 -17.29 -11.29
CA THR A 169 1.28 -18.43 -11.08
C THR A 169 0.17 -18.09 -10.08
N GLU A 170 -0.92 -18.85 -10.09
CA GLU A 170 -2.00 -18.64 -9.10
C GLU A 170 -1.51 -18.81 -7.65
N ALA A 171 -0.59 -19.74 -7.42
CA ALA A 171 0.03 -19.93 -6.11
C ALA A 171 0.82 -18.68 -5.68
N GLU A 172 1.61 -18.08 -6.58
CA GLU A 172 2.35 -16.86 -6.29
C GLU A 172 1.42 -15.66 -6.13
N ARG A 173 0.36 -15.52 -6.94
CA ARG A 173 -0.65 -14.47 -6.76
C ARG A 173 -1.30 -14.55 -5.39
N LYS A 174 -1.66 -15.76 -4.95
CA LYS A 174 -2.22 -16.00 -3.61
C LYS A 174 -1.23 -15.63 -2.52
N ARG A 175 0.03 -16.05 -2.64
CA ARG A 175 1.11 -15.66 -1.73
C ARG A 175 1.27 -14.14 -1.62
N ARG A 176 1.23 -13.42 -2.75
CA ARG A 176 1.30 -11.95 -2.78
C ARG A 176 0.14 -11.30 -2.03
N ALA A 177 -1.08 -11.82 -2.20
CA ALA A 177 -2.25 -11.36 -1.46
C ALA A 177 -2.12 -11.64 0.06
N GLU A 178 -1.56 -12.80 0.44
CA GLU A 178 -1.27 -13.12 1.84
C GLU A 178 -0.20 -12.20 2.44
N LEU A 179 0.89 -11.93 1.72
CA LEU A 179 1.92 -10.96 2.12
C LEU A 179 1.33 -9.57 2.36
N TYR A 180 0.52 -9.10 1.42
CA TYR A 180 -0.19 -7.82 1.56
C TYR A 180 -1.06 -7.79 2.81
N LEU A 181 -1.92 -8.80 3.01
CA LEU A 181 -2.81 -8.84 4.16
C LEU A 181 -2.03 -8.86 5.48
N ASN A 182 -1.01 -9.72 5.60
CA ASN A 182 -0.15 -9.76 6.78
C ASN A 182 0.61 -8.45 7.01
N ALA A 183 1.07 -7.78 5.96
CA ALA A 183 1.80 -6.53 6.07
C ALA A 183 0.94 -5.39 6.64
N THR A 184 -0.37 -5.37 6.39
CA THR A 184 -1.26 -4.32 6.91
C THR A 184 -1.35 -4.30 8.43
N ARG A 185 -1.05 -5.40 9.11
CA ARG A 185 -1.01 -5.45 10.59
C ARG A 185 0.37 -5.20 11.20
N LEU A 186 1.43 -5.10 10.40
CA LEU A 186 2.83 -5.02 10.86
C LEU A 186 3.53 -3.73 10.40
N MET A 187 2.78 -2.65 10.32
CA MET A 187 3.23 -1.37 9.78
C MET A 187 3.91 -0.53 10.86
N ASN A 188 5.24 -0.62 10.99
CA ASN A 188 6.00 0.05 12.03
C ASN A 188 7.13 0.97 11.54
N ASP A 189 7.44 0.97 10.23
CA ASP A 189 8.58 1.71 9.68
C ASP A 189 8.22 3.17 9.29
N TYR A 190 7.68 3.89 10.26
CA TYR A 190 7.35 5.30 10.10
C TYR A 190 8.57 6.20 10.31
N ALA A 191 8.55 7.40 9.75
CA ALA A 191 9.63 8.35 9.92
C ALA A 191 9.82 8.79 11.39
N ASN A 192 11.06 9.10 11.77
CA ASN A 192 11.43 9.62 13.09
C ASN A 192 11.18 8.67 14.29
N GLN A 193 11.23 7.37 14.09
CA GLN A 193 11.00 6.37 15.14
C GLN A 193 11.95 6.50 16.32
N ALA A 194 13.19 6.91 16.11
CA ALA A 194 14.18 7.08 17.18
C ALA A 194 13.79 8.13 18.24
N ARG A 195 12.79 8.95 17.96
CA ARG A 195 12.34 10.02 18.86
C ARG A 195 10.95 9.80 19.41
N ASN A 196 10.09 9.25 18.59
CA ASN A 196 8.71 8.94 18.94
C ASN A 196 8.32 7.68 18.17
N ALA A 197 8.60 6.53 18.78
CA ALA A 197 8.23 5.24 18.22
C ALA A 197 6.71 5.13 18.19
N VAL A 198 6.16 5.01 16.98
CA VAL A 198 4.72 4.81 16.79
C VAL A 198 4.43 3.36 16.47
N CYS A 199 3.40 2.82 17.09
CA CYS A 199 2.85 1.51 16.73
C CYS A 199 1.82 1.74 15.61
N GLY A 200 2.05 1.10 14.46
CA GLY A 200 1.10 1.11 13.35
C GLY A 200 0.19 -0.14 13.33
N GLU A 201 0.29 -0.99 14.33
CA GLU A 201 -0.52 -2.19 14.46
C GLU A 201 -1.97 -1.83 14.80
N PRO A 202 -2.96 -2.45 14.16
CA PRO A 202 -4.36 -2.13 14.37
C PRO A 202 -4.87 -2.62 15.72
N GLN A 203 -5.70 -1.79 16.38
CA GLN A 203 -6.49 -2.17 17.55
C GLN A 203 -7.88 -2.65 17.17
N GLN A 204 -8.36 -2.20 16.01
CA GLN A 204 -9.62 -2.63 15.41
C GLN A 204 -9.41 -2.80 13.89
N VAL A 205 -10.05 -3.80 13.31
CA VAL A 205 -9.96 -4.07 11.88
C VAL A 205 -11.31 -4.56 11.33
N ILE A 206 -11.59 -4.21 10.09
CA ILE A 206 -12.56 -4.90 9.23
C ILE A 206 -11.84 -5.29 7.93
N ILE A 207 -11.80 -6.57 7.65
CA ILE A 207 -11.21 -7.15 6.43
C ILE A 207 -12.37 -7.64 5.57
N VAL A 208 -12.43 -7.22 4.30
CA VAL A 208 -13.53 -7.54 3.40
C VAL A 208 -12.99 -8.15 2.12
N PHE A 209 -13.54 -9.29 1.73
CA PHE A 209 -13.38 -9.90 0.42
C PHE A 209 -14.69 -9.71 -0.35
N ASP A 210 -14.63 -9.01 -1.46
CA ASP A 210 -15.80 -8.64 -2.25
C ASP A 210 -15.52 -8.88 -3.74
N THR A 211 -16.52 -9.25 -4.49
CA THR A 211 -16.45 -9.37 -5.96
C THR A 211 -16.69 -8.04 -6.67
N ILE A 212 -17.02 -6.99 -5.91
CA ILE A 212 -17.29 -5.65 -6.42
C ILE A 212 -16.23 -4.70 -5.87
N LEU A 213 -15.71 -3.80 -6.71
CA LEU A 213 -14.77 -2.76 -6.30
C LEU A 213 -15.49 -1.67 -5.48
N SER A 214 -15.98 -2.05 -4.29
CA SER A 214 -16.64 -1.14 -3.36
C SER A 214 -15.69 -0.73 -2.24
N ARG A 215 -15.73 0.54 -1.86
CA ARG A 215 -14.97 1.09 -0.73
C ARG A 215 -15.87 1.51 0.42
N LYS A 216 -17.13 1.07 0.46
CA LYS A 216 -18.11 1.51 1.44
C LYS A 216 -17.72 1.12 2.87
N ALA A 217 -17.15 -0.08 3.06
CA ALA A 217 -16.68 -0.56 4.36
C ALA A 217 -15.57 0.32 4.96
N ALA A 218 -14.88 1.15 4.16
CA ALA A 218 -13.87 2.10 4.64
C ALA A 218 -14.41 3.10 5.68
N ARG A 219 -15.72 3.30 5.75
CA ARG A 219 -16.37 4.20 6.71
C ARG A 219 -16.80 3.51 8.00
N TYR A 220 -16.67 2.19 8.09
CA TYR A 220 -17.23 1.39 9.18
C TYR A 220 -16.91 1.94 10.58
N PHE A 221 -15.65 2.28 10.84
CA PHE A 221 -15.23 2.77 12.16
C PHE A 221 -15.57 4.24 12.44
N GLU A 222 -15.89 5.04 11.42
CA GLU A 222 -16.40 6.42 11.59
C GLU A 222 -17.91 6.49 11.69
N ALA A 223 -18.60 5.43 11.25
CA ALA A 223 -20.04 5.36 11.16
C ALA A 223 -20.70 5.17 12.53
N GLY A 224 -21.90 5.76 12.71
CA GLY A 224 -22.78 5.43 13.83
C GLY A 224 -23.42 4.05 13.67
N GLU A 225 -24.12 3.57 14.69
CA GLU A 225 -24.68 2.21 14.71
C GLU A 225 -25.57 1.89 13.51
N ILE A 226 -26.46 2.81 13.12
CA ILE A 226 -27.38 2.60 11.98
C ILE A 226 -26.58 2.47 10.67
N GLU A 227 -25.59 3.34 10.46
CA GLU A 227 -24.77 3.27 9.23
C GLU A 227 -23.90 2.02 9.20
N ARG A 228 -23.33 1.59 10.36
CA ARG A 228 -22.61 0.31 10.45
C ARG A 228 -23.48 -0.87 10.06
N ALA A 229 -24.69 -0.93 10.63
CA ALA A 229 -25.66 -1.98 10.28
C ALA A 229 -25.98 -1.98 8.77
N ASN A 230 -26.17 -0.81 8.17
CA ASN A 230 -26.44 -0.68 6.74
C ASN A 230 -25.23 -1.10 5.88
N ILE A 231 -24.01 -0.80 6.32
CA ILE A 231 -22.78 -1.26 5.65
C ILE A 231 -22.73 -2.78 5.65
N LEU A 232 -22.93 -3.43 6.82
CA LEU A 232 -22.87 -4.88 6.92
C LEU A 232 -23.99 -5.54 6.11
N LYS A 233 -25.22 -5.01 6.19
CA LYS A 233 -26.35 -5.51 5.40
C LYS A 233 -26.06 -5.48 3.90
N GLU A 234 -25.43 -4.43 3.40
CA GLU A 234 -25.07 -4.35 1.99
C GLU A 234 -23.96 -5.35 1.61
N LEU A 235 -23.00 -5.60 2.49
CA LEU A 235 -22.01 -6.66 2.30
C LEU A 235 -22.67 -8.04 2.23
N ASP A 236 -23.60 -8.32 3.14
CA ASP A 236 -24.36 -9.58 3.17
C ASP A 236 -25.21 -9.77 1.89
N GLU A 237 -25.89 -8.74 1.42
CA GLU A 237 -26.68 -8.77 0.17
C GLU A 237 -25.79 -9.08 -1.05
N ARG A 238 -24.54 -8.62 -1.04
CA ARG A 238 -23.55 -8.92 -2.10
C ARG A 238 -22.83 -10.25 -1.90
N LYS A 239 -23.08 -10.94 -0.79
CA LYS A 239 -22.36 -12.16 -0.38
C LYS A 239 -20.86 -11.93 -0.20
N ALA A 240 -20.45 -10.71 0.11
CA ALA A 240 -19.08 -10.41 0.48
C ALA A 240 -18.76 -11.09 1.82
N GLN A 241 -17.51 -11.57 1.96
CA GLN A 241 -17.03 -12.11 3.24
C GLN A 241 -16.32 -11.00 3.99
N TYR A 242 -16.58 -10.90 5.30
CA TYR A 242 -15.90 -9.91 6.12
C TYR A 242 -15.58 -10.46 7.51
N PHE A 243 -14.48 -9.97 8.06
CA PHE A 243 -13.94 -10.37 9.35
C PHE A 243 -13.67 -9.10 10.16
N ILE A 244 -14.27 -9.02 11.35
CA ILE A 244 -14.16 -7.87 12.23
C ILE A 244 -13.38 -8.29 13.47
N GLY A 245 -12.32 -7.54 13.79
CA GLY A 245 -11.50 -7.74 14.98
C GLY A 245 -11.45 -6.48 15.84
N ASP A 246 -11.49 -6.67 17.14
CA ASP A 246 -11.35 -5.63 18.15
C ASP A 246 -10.64 -6.23 19.37
N ASP A 247 -9.45 -5.72 19.70
CA ASP A 247 -8.64 -6.23 20.82
C ASP A 247 -9.26 -5.98 22.19
N THR A 248 -10.36 -5.22 22.26
CA THR A 248 -11.14 -5.05 23.49
C THR A 248 -12.22 -6.12 23.67
N THR A 249 -12.34 -7.06 22.74
CA THR A 249 -13.36 -8.12 22.70
C THR A 249 -12.73 -9.51 22.53
N GLU A 250 -13.54 -10.56 22.63
CA GLU A 250 -13.13 -11.94 22.34
C GLU A 250 -12.79 -12.15 20.85
N ASN A 251 -13.30 -11.30 19.96
CA ASN A 251 -12.96 -11.27 18.55
C ASN A 251 -11.76 -10.34 18.33
N SER A 252 -10.57 -10.75 18.74
CA SER A 252 -9.37 -9.96 18.61
C SER A 252 -8.98 -9.68 17.15
N VAL A 253 -8.16 -8.66 16.96
CA VAL A 253 -7.56 -8.35 15.65
C VAL A 253 -6.83 -9.57 15.09
N LEU A 254 -6.04 -10.26 15.91
CA LEU A 254 -5.33 -11.47 15.49
C LEU A 254 -6.29 -12.55 14.97
N LYS A 255 -7.40 -12.77 15.65
CA LYS A 255 -8.41 -13.76 15.24
C LYS A 255 -9.00 -13.40 13.87
N ALA A 256 -9.39 -12.12 13.67
CA ALA A 256 -9.93 -11.67 12.38
C ALA A 256 -8.94 -11.85 11.23
N TYR A 257 -7.65 -11.56 11.45
CA TYR A 257 -6.61 -11.81 10.43
C TYR A 257 -6.42 -13.29 10.13
N ASN A 258 -6.42 -14.16 11.15
CA ASN A 258 -6.27 -15.59 10.96
C ASN A 258 -7.44 -16.17 10.16
N GLU A 259 -8.68 -15.81 10.49
CA GLU A 259 -9.87 -16.23 9.77
C GLU A 259 -9.86 -15.72 8.31
N ALA A 260 -9.46 -14.46 8.09
CA ALA A 260 -9.34 -13.89 6.76
C ALA A 260 -8.25 -14.58 5.92
N LEU A 261 -7.11 -14.91 6.52
CA LEU A 261 -6.04 -15.65 5.85
C LEU A 261 -6.45 -17.09 5.52
N GLU A 262 -7.18 -17.75 6.41
CA GLU A 262 -7.74 -19.08 6.15
C GLU A 262 -8.75 -19.04 5.01
N PHE A 263 -9.63 -18.04 4.99
CA PHE A 263 -10.55 -17.83 3.88
C PHE A 263 -9.79 -17.61 2.57
N LEU A 264 -8.77 -16.76 2.55
CA LEU A 264 -7.95 -16.51 1.36
C LEU A 264 -7.26 -17.78 0.86
N LYS A 265 -6.75 -18.62 1.75
CA LYS A 265 -6.10 -19.90 1.42
C LYS A 265 -7.07 -20.91 0.84
N SER A 266 -8.29 -20.96 1.36
CA SER A 266 -9.30 -21.96 1.02
C SER A 266 -10.07 -21.62 -0.27
N ASN A 267 -9.96 -20.40 -0.78
CA ASN A 267 -10.68 -19.95 -1.97
C ASN A 267 -9.71 -19.62 -3.11
N GLU A 268 -10.20 -19.79 -4.33
CA GLU A 268 -9.47 -19.36 -5.52
C GLU A 268 -9.58 -17.86 -5.72
N LEU A 269 -8.52 -17.23 -6.21
CA LEU A 269 -8.56 -15.83 -6.57
C LEU A 269 -9.30 -15.65 -7.90
N TYR A 270 -10.04 -14.55 -8.00
CA TYR A 270 -10.62 -14.20 -9.29
C TYR A 270 -9.50 -13.98 -10.32
N THR A 271 -9.71 -14.58 -11.47
CA THR A 271 -8.81 -14.48 -12.62
C THR A 271 -9.63 -14.05 -13.82
N CYS A 272 -9.19 -13.01 -14.54
CA CYS A 272 -9.78 -12.69 -15.83
C CYS A 272 -9.57 -13.87 -16.78
N ASP A 273 -10.56 -14.19 -17.58
CA ASP A 273 -10.39 -15.10 -18.71
C ASP A 273 -9.28 -14.53 -19.61
N SER A 274 -8.12 -15.15 -19.58
CA SER A 274 -7.03 -14.83 -20.49
C SER A 274 -6.95 -15.94 -21.51
N ASP A 275 -6.82 -15.58 -22.77
CA ASP A 275 -6.58 -16.55 -23.86
C ASP A 275 -5.22 -17.26 -23.70
N ASP A 276 -4.40 -16.74 -22.78
CA ASP A 276 -3.05 -17.24 -22.51
C ASP A 276 -2.94 -17.72 -21.05
N SER A 277 -2.86 -19.03 -20.89
CA SER A 277 -2.66 -19.67 -19.58
C SER A 277 -1.19 -19.63 -19.13
N GLU A 278 -0.27 -19.21 -20.00
CA GLU A 278 1.16 -19.18 -19.75
C GLU A 278 1.57 -17.96 -18.93
N VAL A 279 2.44 -18.18 -17.95
CA VAL A 279 3.07 -17.09 -17.20
C VAL A 279 4.18 -16.48 -18.03
N ARG A 280 4.11 -15.17 -18.28
CA ARG A 280 5.08 -14.43 -19.10
C ARG A 280 5.74 -13.32 -18.30
N SER A 281 6.99 -13.01 -18.62
CA SER A 281 7.65 -11.82 -18.11
C SER A 281 7.05 -10.54 -18.72
N PHE A 282 7.30 -9.39 -18.12
CA PHE A 282 6.93 -8.11 -18.70
C PHE A 282 7.59 -7.90 -20.08
N ASP A 283 8.87 -8.23 -20.16
CA ASP A 283 9.65 -8.08 -21.40
C ASP A 283 9.10 -8.95 -22.53
N ASP A 284 8.68 -10.19 -22.24
CA ASP A 284 8.10 -11.08 -23.26
C ASP A 284 6.82 -10.53 -23.86
N VAL A 285 6.02 -9.83 -23.03
CA VAL A 285 4.74 -9.28 -23.46
C VAL A 285 4.91 -7.94 -24.17
N TYR A 286 5.75 -7.04 -23.64
CA TYR A 286 5.75 -5.64 -24.05
C TYR A 286 7.00 -5.19 -24.82
N VAL A 287 8.08 -5.95 -24.73
CA VAL A 287 9.35 -5.59 -25.41
C VAL A 287 9.60 -6.49 -26.61
N ASN A 288 9.34 -7.79 -26.48
CA ASN A 288 9.69 -8.78 -27.49
C ASN A 288 8.57 -9.06 -28.52
N ASP A 289 7.30 -8.79 -28.19
CA ASP A 289 6.18 -9.00 -29.10
C ASP A 289 5.95 -7.78 -30.01
N GLN A 290 6.52 -7.81 -31.20
CA GLN A 290 6.38 -6.76 -32.22
C GLN A 290 4.96 -6.58 -32.77
N ASN A 291 4.03 -7.48 -32.48
CA ASN A 291 2.63 -7.42 -32.93
C ASN A 291 1.71 -6.74 -31.93
N LEU A 292 2.16 -6.49 -30.70
CA LEU A 292 1.46 -5.68 -29.73
C LEU A 292 1.94 -4.25 -29.90
N SER A 293 1.12 -3.40 -30.49
CA SER A 293 1.40 -1.97 -30.39
C SER A 293 1.32 -1.60 -28.91
N LEU A 294 2.46 -1.19 -28.37
CA LEU A 294 2.74 -0.87 -26.98
C LEU A 294 1.95 0.35 -26.51
N ILE A 295 0.62 0.29 -26.52
CA ILE A 295 -0.17 1.44 -26.18
C ILE A 295 -1.16 1.09 -25.09
N HIS A 296 -0.91 1.74 -23.97
CA HIS A 296 -1.80 1.92 -22.83
C HIS A 296 -2.12 0.68 -21.97
N ILE A 297 -1.25 0.44 -21.01
CA ILE A 297 -1.72 0.05 -19.68
C ILE A 297 -2.42 1.31 -19.13
N SER A 298 -3.55 1.65 -19.64
CA SER A 298 -4.31 2.77 -19.14
C SER A 298 -5.77 2.40 -19.08
N GLU A 299 -6.21 2.57 -17.96
CA GLU A 299 -7.40 3.24 -17.46
C GLU A 299 -8.76 2.69 -17.75
N PRO A 300 -9.55 2.82 -16.74
CA PRO A 300 -10.89 3.31 -16.98
C PRO A 300 -10.89 4.83 -17.02
#